data_501fc9327c8057cfac58d59e20fba6e5
#
_entry.id   501fc9327c8057cfac58d59e20fba6e5
#
_cell.length_a   1.000
_cell.length_b   1.000
_cell.length_c   1.000
_cell.angle_alpha   90.00
_cell.angle_beta   90.00
_cell.angle_gamma   90.00
#
_symmetry.space_group_name_H-M   'P 1'
#
loop_
_entity.id
_entity.type
_entity.pdbx_description
1 polymer ?
#
loop_
_entity_poly.entity_id
_entity_poly.type
_entity_poly.pdbx_seq_one_letter_code
_entity_poly.pdbx_strand_id
1 'polypeptide(L)'
;MGKRNNEDLRRAVVKQISLSCLMLLVQIGVFFISAGRIDIPRAWVCFGVTLVYLILSVAVLARFSPELLEQRLKMRRQGSRLWDEILMRAINLTVICVVPAVAGLDVGRFYWSSLSVHFAVVGFGLCIVSSVLINWAMIANPYFEPTVRIQRDRNHWVITTGPYKIIRHPGYLGGILWTLSIPLIIGSLFAFIPAAAYLLLTVIRTSLEDKTLHDELNGYSEYAKRVRYRLLPRLW
;
A
#
# COMPACT_ATOMS: atom_id res chain seq x y z
N MET A 1 -3.96 -31.60 -2.23
CA MET A 1 -4.65 -30.31 -1.95
C MET A 1 -5.77 -30.59 -0.95
N GLY A 2 -5.56 -30.31 0.35
CA GLY A 2 -6.57 -30.52 1.38
C GLY A 2 -7.76 -29.59 1.16
N LYS A 3 -8.97 -30.06 1.42
CA LYS A 3 -10.19 -29.25 1.40
C LYS A 3 -9.98 -28.05 2.31
N ARG A 4 -9.92 -26.87 1.75
CA ARG A 4 -9.83 -25.60 2.48
C ARG A 4 -11.07 -25.47 3.35
N ASN A 5 -10.88 -25.28 4.63
CA ASN A 5 -12.01 -25.10 5.53
C ASN A 5 -12.56 -23.69 5.33
N ASN A 6 -13.82 -23.55 4.91
CA ASN A 6 -14.49 -22.26 4.73
C ASN A 6 -14.45 -21.40 5.99
N GLU A 7 -14.34 -22.02 7.16
CA GLU A 7 -14.19 -21.30 8.43
C GLU A 7 -12.86 -20.57 8.56
N ASP A 8 -11.73 -21.16 8.11
CA ASP A 8 -10.42 -20.53 8.20
C ASP A 8 -10.34 -19.31 7.29
N LEU A 9 -10.86 -19.42 6.07
CA LEU A 9 -10.96 -18.27 5.17
C LEU A 9 -11.84 -17.17 5.75
N ARG A 10 -13.00 -17.52 6.31
CA ARG A 10 -13.89 -16.54 6.97
C ARG A 10 -13.20 -15.83 8.13
N ARG A 11 -12.48 -16.56 8.98
CA ARG A 11 -11.69 -16.00 10.08
C ARG A 11 -10.59 -15.05 9.55
N ALA A 12 -9.90 -15.41 8.47
CA ALA A 12 -8.89 -14.57 7.84
C ALA A 12 -9.49 -13.28 7.28
N VAL A 13 -10.63 -13.36 6.59
CA VAL A 13 -11.37 -12.19 6.08
C VAL A 13 -11.77 -11.25 7.21
N VAL A 14 -12.41 -11.76 8.26
CA VAL A 14 -12.84 -10.96 9.41
C VAL A 14 -11.64 -10.30 10.09
N LYS A 15 -10.57 -11.06 10.34
CA LYS A 15 -9.35 -10.51 10.96
C LYS A 15 -8.71 -9.41 10.12
N GLN A 16 -8.62 -9.60 8.81
CA GLN A 16 -8.05 -8.58 7.91
C GLN A 16 -8.90 -7.31 7.89
N ILE A 17 -10.23 -7.45 7.79
CA ILE A 17 -11.14 -6.30 7.82
C ILE A 17 -11.02 -5.56 9.16
N SER A 18 -11.05 -6.29 10.28
CA SER A 18 -10.94 -5.69 11.63
C SER A 18 -9.63 -4.91 11.79
N LEU A 19 -8.50 -5.48 11.34
CA LEU A 19 -7.20 -4.82 11.42
C LEU A 19 -7.16 -3.57 10.52
N SER A 20 -7.69 -3.66 9.31
CA SER A 20 -7.75 -2.53 8.38
C SER A 20 -8.66 -1.41 8.89
N CYS A 21 -9.82 -1.76 9.46
CA CYS A 21 -10.73 -0.80 10.08
C CYS A 21 -10.09 -0.12 11.30
N LEU A 22 -9.38 -0.87 12.14
CA LEU A 22 -8.66 -0.31 13.28
C LEU A 22 -7.60 0.71 12.82
N MET A 23 -6.81 0.39 11.81
CA MET A 23 -5.82 1.32 11.24
C MET A 23 -6.49 2.56 10.66
N LEU A 24 -7.61 2.42 9.97
CA LEU A 24 -8.38 3.54 9.43
C LEU A 24 -8.96 4.42 10.56
N LEU A 25 -9.47 3.83 11.63
CA LEU A 25 -9.95 4.57 12.81
C LEU A 25 -8.83 5.38 13.45
N VAL A 26 -7.60 4.81 13.54
CA VAL A 26 -6.43 5.56 14.03
C VAL A 26 -6.14 6.75 13.11
N GLN A 27 -6.14 6.57 11.79
CA GLN A 27 -5.93 7.67 10.83
C GLN A 27 -7.00 8.78 10.98
N ILE A 28 -8.28 8.40 11.10
CA ILE A 28 -9.39 9.32 11.32
C ILE A 28 -9.17 10.08 12.63
N GLY A 29 -8.85 9.38 13.72
CA GLY A 29 -8.57 10.00 15.01
C GLY A 29 -7.41 10.98 14.95
N VAL A 30 -6.28 10.58 14.38
CA VAL A 30 -5.10 11.45 14.21
C VAL A 30 -5.45 12.68 13.39
N PHE A 31 -6.17 12.51 12.28
CA PHE A 31 -6.57 13.64 11.43
C PHE A 31 -7.45 14.63 12.19
N PHE A 32 -8.55 14.19 12.80
CA PHE A 32 -9.51 15.10 13.43
C PHE A 32 -9.01 15.69 14.76
N ILE A 33 -8.18 14.99 15.51
CA ILE A 33 -7.47 15.55 16.68
C ILE A 33 -6.52 16.66 16.22
N SER A 34 -5.78 16.47 15.15
CA SER A 34 -4.88 17.47 14.58
C SER A 34 -5.65 18.65 13.99
N ALA A 35 -6.75 18.39 13.31
CA ALA A 35 -7.62 19.40 12.73
C ALA A 35 -8.33 20.26 13.78
N GLY A 36 -8.62 19.72 14.97
CA GLY A 36 -9.36 20.40 16.03
C GLY A 36 -10.86 20.59 15.72
N ARG A 37 -11.36 19.99 14.63
CA ARG A 37 -12.75 20.07 14.15
C ARG A 37 -13.11 18.86 13.32
N ILE A 38 -14.41 18.50 13.27
CA ILE A 38 -14.90 17.31 12.55
C ILE A 38 -15.68 17.64 11.26
N ASP A 39 -15.99 18.89 11.02
CA ASP A 39 -16.81 19.38 9.91
C ASP A 39 -15.93 19.66 8.64
N ILE A 40 -15.19 18.65 8.20
CA ILE A 40 -14.34 18.70 7.00
C ILE A 40 -14.84 17.64 6.00
N PRO A 41 -15.80 18.01 5.09
CA PRO A 41 -16.45 17.04 4.21
C PRO A 41 -15.47 16.26 3.33
N ARG A 42 -14.43 16.91 2.80
CA ARG A 42 -13.42 16.26 1.95
C ARG A 42 -12.65 15.17 2.68
N ALA A 43 -12.40 15.33 3.99
CA ALA A 43 -11.76 14.30 4.80
C ALA A 43 -12.68 13.09 4.98
N TRP A 44 -13.95 13.30 5.27
CA TRP A 44 -14.92 12.20 5.38
C TRP A 44 -15.07 11.42 4.08
N VAL A 45 -15.11 12.11 2.94
CA VAL A 45 -15.12 11.46 1.61
C VAL A 45 -13.83 10.66 1.39
N CYS A 46 -12.66 11.20 1.74
CA CYS A 46 -11.38 10.50 1.62
C CYS A 46 -11.37 9.20 2.45
N PHE A 47 -11.77 9.28 3.72
CA PHE A 47 -11.84 8.10 4.60
C PHE A 47 -12.91 7.11 4.16
N GLY A 48 -14.06 7.58 3.66
CA GLY A 48 -15.11 6.74 3.11
C GLY A 48 -14.63 5.95 1.88
N VAL A 49 -13.95 6.60 0.94
CA VAL A 49 -13.33 5.95 -0.23
C VAL A 49 -12.27 4.94 0.21
N THR A 50 -11.46 5.28 1.23
CA THR A 50 -10.48 4.35 1.79
C THR A 50 -11.15 3.12 2.38
N LEU A 51 -12.23 3.28 3.13
CA LEU A 51 -12.99 2.14 3.69
C LEU A 51 -13.54 1.23 2.59
N VAL A 52 -14.16 1.82 1.56
CA VAL A 52 -14.67 1.06 0.42
C VAL A 52 -13.55 0.28 -0.27
N TYR A 53 -12.41 0.92 -0.52
CA TYR A 53 -11.23 0.26 -1.09
C TYR A 53 -10.76 -0.93 -0.23
N LEU A 54 -10.65 -0.76 1.09
CA LEU A 54 -10.19 -1.82 1.99
C LEU A 54 -11.12 -3.03 1.95
N ILE A 55 -12.44 -2.81 1.98
CA ILE A 55 -13.44 -3.87 1.91
C ILE A 55 -13.37 -4.59 0.56
N LEU A 56 -13.35 -3.84 -0.55
CA LEU A 56 -13.26 -4.41 -1.89
C LEU A 56 -11.96 -5.18 -2.11
N SER A 57 -10.82 -4.66 -1.61
CA SER A 57 -9.53 -5.33 -1.72
C SER A 57 -9.51 -6.67 -0.96
N VAL A 58 -10.10 -6.72 0.23
CA VAL A 58 -10.24 -7.98 0.98
C VAL A 58 -11.16 -8.96 0.24
N ALA A 59 -12.28 -8.49 -0.30
CA ALA A 59 -13.21 -9.33 -1.08
C ALA A 59 -12.53 -9.90 -2.35
N VAL A 60 -11.77 -9.08 -3.06
CA VAL A 60 -10.98 -9.49 -4.24
C VAL A 60 -9.95 -10.55 -3.85
N LEU A 61 -9.17 -10.32 -2.78
CA LEU A 61 -8.19 -11.31 -2.31
C LEU A 61 -8.84 -12.60 -1.84
N ALA A 62 -9.94 -12.53 -1.12
CA ALA A 62 -10.68 -13.72 -0.67
C ALA A 62 -11.17 -14.56 -1.86
N ARG A 63 -11.55 -13.90 -2.98
CA ARG A 63 -12.04 -14.58 -4.18
C ARG A 63 -10.95 -15.13 -5.07
N PHE A 64 -9.85 -14.38 -5.29
CA PHE A 64 -8.84 -14.68 -6.30
C PHE A 64 -7.50 -15.16 -5.74
N SER A 65 -7.16 -14.79 -4.50
CA SER A 65 -5.88 -15.13 -3.86
C SER A 65 -6.04 -15.38 -2.35
N PRO A 66 -6.93 -16.31 -1.95
CA PRO A 66 -7.23 -16.54 -0.54
C PRO A 66 -6.00 -17.00 0.27
N GLU A 67 -5.05 -17.70 -0.35
CA GLU A 67 -3.78 -18.10 0.30
C GLU A 67 -2.92 -16.89 0.65
N LEU A 68 -2.87 -15.91 -0.24
CA LEU A 68 -2.15 -14.68 0.03
C LEU A 68 -2.78 -13.93 1.20
N LEU A 69 -4.12 -13.87 1.28
CA LEU A 69 -4.83 -13.24 2.39
C LEU A 69 -4.43 -13.86 3.73
N GLU A 70 -4.39 -15.18 3.84
CA GLU A 70 -3.96 -15.90 5.05
C GLU A 70 -2.48 -15.65 5.38
N GLN A 71 -1.60 -15.67 4.36
CA GLN A 71 -0.17 -15.42 4.55
C GLN A 71 0.10 -13.99 5.05
N ARG A 72 -0.63 -13.00 4.55
CA ARG A 72 -0.50 -11.61 4.97
C ARG A 72 -0.84 -11.37 6.44
N LEU A 73 -1.63 -12.23 7.06
CA LEU A 73 -2.02 -12.16 8.48
C LEU A 73 -1.03 -12.82 9.43
N LYS A 74 -0.03 -13.52 8.95
CA LYS A 74 1.00 -14.14 9.80
C LYS A 74 1.87 -13.07 10.45
N MET A 75 1.93 -13.07 11.78
CA MET A 75 2.68 -12.08 12.57
C MET A 75 4.20 -12.31 12.51
N ARG A 76 4.65 -13.55 12.53
CA ARG A 76 6.07 -13.92 12.46
C ARG A 76 6.38 -14.55 11.12
N ARG A 77 7.37 -13.98 10.43
CA ARG A 77 7.88 -14.46 9.14
C ARG A 77 9.36 -14.74 9.26
N GLN A 78 9.72 -16.01 9.17
CA GLN A 78 11.13 -16.40 9.17
C GLN A 78 11.83 -15.83 7.94
N GLY A 79 13.03 -15.27 8.12
CA GLY A 79 13.83 -14.70 7.04
C GLY A 79 13.48 -13.26 6.65
N SER A 80 12.61 -12.56 7.41
CA SER A 80 12.42 -11.11 7.24
C SER A 80 13.72 -10.35 7.49
N ARG A 81 13.98 -9.33 6.68
CA ARG A 81 15.17 -8.51 6.79
C ARG A 81 14.99 -7.40 7.82
N LEU A 82 15.96 -7.20 8.70
CA LEU A 82 15.90 -6.14 9.73
C LEU A 82 15.70 -4.74 9.09
N TRP A 83 16.44 -4.45 8.01
CA TRP A 83 16.29 -3.18 7.31
C TRP A 83 14.86 -2.97 6.78
N ASP A 84 14.19 -4.05 6.32
CA ASP A 84 12.83 -4.00 5.82
C ASP A 84 11.83 -3.75 6.96
N GLU A 85 12.02 -4.36 8.11
CA GLU A 85 11.19 -4.11 9.28
C GLU A 85 11.28 -2.65 9.75
N ILE A 86 12.48 -2.06 9.73
CA ILE A 86 12.69 -0.64 10.08
C ILE A 86 11.99 0.26 9.06
N LEU A 87 12.21 0.02 7.75
CA LEU A 87 11.56 0.81 6.70
C LEU A 87 10.04 0.67 6.74
N MET A 88 9.51 -0.53 6.97
CA MET A 88 8.08 -0.75 7.09
C MET A 88 7.46 -0.02 8.28
N ARG A 89 8.17 0.04 9.42
CA ARG A 89 7.71 0.84 10.58
C ARG A 89 7.67 2.31 10.23
N ALA A 90 8.71 2.85 9.56
CA ALA A 90 8.76 4.24 9.13
C ALA A 90 7.65 4.56 8.09
N ILE A 91 7.46 3.68 7.10
CA ILE A 91 6.41 3.79 6.09
C ILE A 91 5.02 3.78 6.74
N ASN A 92 4.76 2.83 7.64
CA ASN A 92 3.47 2.73 8.33
C ASN A 92 3.22 3.95 9.22
N LEU A 93 4.22 4.41 9.99
CA LEU A 93 4.12 5.63 10.79
C LEU A 93 3.80 6.84 9.92
N THR A 94 4.46 6.97 8.78
CA THR A 94 4.21 8.08 7.85
C THR A 94 2.78 8.07 7.34
N VAL A 95 2.26 6.94 6.88
CA VAL A 95 0.91 6.84 6.29
C VAL A 95 -0.18 6.89 7.36
N ILE A 96 0.03 6.24 8.51
CA ILE A 96 -1.03 6.12 9.53
C ILE A 96 -1.10 7.37 10.40
N CYS A 97 0.04 8.03 10.68
CA CYS A 97 0.10 9.13 11.62
C CYS A 97 0.51 10.46 10.95
N VAL A 98 1.64 10.51 10.21
CA VAL A 98 2.20 11.79 9.80
C VAL A 98 1.39 12.45 8.69
N VAL A 99 0.99 11.71 7.66
CA VAL A 99 0.15 12.24 6.57
C VAL A 99 -1.18 12.78 7.09
N PRO A 100 -1.99 12.02 7.87
CA PRO A 100 -3.25 12.55 8.39
C PRO A 100 -3.05 13.68 9.40
N ALA A 101 -2.00 13.65 10.24
CA ALA A 101 -1.72 14.73 11.18
C ALA A 101 -1.43 16.06 10.46
N VAL A 102 -0.51 16.03 9.48
CA VAL A 102 -0.15 17.25 8.73
C VAL A 102 -1.33 17.74 7.91
N ALA A 103 -2.10 16.83 7.27
CA ALA A 103 -3.31 17.23 6.55
C ALA A 103 -4.34 17.87 7.49
N GLY A 104 -4.57 17.31 8.68
CA GLY A 104 -5.49 17.88 9.67
C GLY A 104 -5.04 19.25 10.18
N LEU A 105 -3.76 19.40 10.52
CA LEU A 105 -3.18 20.69 10.91
C LEU A 105 -3.36 21.73 9.81
N ASP A 106 -3.10 21.36 8.57
CA ASP A 106 -3.17 22.27 7.42
C ASP A 106 -4.61 22.73 7.14
N VAL A 107 -5.52 21.82 6.84
CA VAL A 107 -6.87 22.21 6.38
C VAL A 107 -7.88 22.45 7.50
N GLY A 108 -7.59 21.99 8.73
CA GLY A 108 -8.52 22.08 9.86
C GLY A 108 -8.14 23.10 10.90
N ARG A 109 -6.88 23.16 11.30
CA ARG A 109 -6.45 24.00 12.43
C ARG A 109 -5.85 25.33 12.01
N PHE A 110 -4.90 25.32 11.07
CA PHE A 110 -4.10 26.49 10.74
C PHE A 110 -4.43 27.11 9.38
N TYR A 111 -5.15 26.38 8.52
CA TYR A 111 -5.54 26.85 7.17
C TYR A 111 -4.36 27.35 6.34
N TRP A 112 -3.20 26.65 6.44
CA TRP A 112 -1.97 27.03 5.74
C TRP A 112 -2.14 26.96 4.23
N SER A 113 -2.98 26.03 3.74
CA SER A 113 -3.27 25.88 2.32
C SER A 113 -4.71 25.44 2.06
N SER A 114 -5.16 25.64 0.82
CA SER A 114 -6.46 25.16 0.36
C SER A 114 -6.39 24.84 -1.13
N LEU A 115 -6.31 23.56 -1.48
CA LEU A 115 -6.37 23.16 -2.89
C LEU A 115 -7.82 23.18 -3.38
N SER A 116 -8.02 23.72 -4.60
CA SER A 116 -9.31 23.71 -5.28
C SER A 116 -9.90 22.29 -5.34
N VAL A 117 -11.24 22.21 -5.32
CA VAL A 117 -11.95 20.93 -5.43
C VAL A 117 -11.63 20.16 -6.72
N HIS A 118 -11.22 20.86 -7.78
CA HIS A 118 -10.80 20.22 -9.04
C HIS A 118 -9.62 19.27 -8.86
N PHE A 119 -8.72 19.55 -7.91
CA PHE A 119 -7.63 18.62 -7.58
C PHE A 119 -8.12 17.31 -6.96
N ALA A 120 -9.28 17.31 -6.31
CA ALA A 120 -9.87 16.08 -5.80
C ALA A 120 -10.22 15.09 -6.93
N VAL A 121 -10.65 15.58 -8.09
CA VAL A 121 -10.92 14.73 -9.27
C VAL A 121 -9.66 13.99 -9.70
N VAL A 122 -8.51 14.69 -9.75
CA VAL A 122 -7.21 14.08 -10.02
C VAL A 122 -6.85 13.07 -8.92
N GLY A 123 -7.06 13.43 -7.65
CA GLY A 123 -6.85 12.56 -6.52
C GLY A 123 -7.67 11.26 -6.60
N PHE A 124 -8.96 11.35 -6.95
CA PHE A 124 -9.80 10.14 -7.17
C PHE A 124 -9.30 9.32 -8.35
N GLY A 125 -8.87 9.93 -9.44
CA GLY A 125 -8.26 9.23 -10.57
C GLY A 125 -7.03 8.43 -10.14
N LEU A 126 -6.11 9.05 -9.38
CA LEU A 126 -4.94 8.36 -8.82
C LEU A 126 -5.33 7.23 -7.87
N CYS A 127 -6.33 7.44 -7.02
CA CYS A 127 -6.85 6.44 -6.09
C CYS A 127 -7.40 5.21 -6.83
N ILE A 128 -8.16 5.40 -7.91
CA ILE A 128 -8.70 4.30 -8.73
C ILE A 128 -7.55 3.53 -9.40
N VAL A 129 -6.62 4.23 -10.08
CA VAL A 129 -5.47 3.61 -10.74
C VAL A 129 -4.63 2.82 -9.73
N SER A 130 -4.37 3.41 -8.58
CA SER A 130 -3.66 2.76 -7.47
C SER A 130 -4.36 1.48 -7.01
N SER A 131 -5.68 1.56 -6.77
CA SER A 131 -6.50 0.44 -6.30
C SER A 131 -6.45 -0.73 -7.28
N VAL A 132 -6.61 -0.45 -8.58
CA VAL A 132 -6.52 -1.45 -9.64
C VAL A 132 -5.12 -2.07 -9.66
N LEU A 133 -4.08 -1.25 -9.65
CA LEU A 133 -2.69 -1.71 -9.76
C LEU A 133 -2.28 -2.59 -8.57
N ILE A 134 -2.62 -2.18 -7.33
CA ILE A 134 -2.30 -2.96 -6.13
C ILE A 134 -3.02 -4.31 -6.15
N ASN A 135 -4.33 -4.32 -6.41
CA ASN A 135 -5.08 -5.57 -6.44
C ASN A 135 -4.60 -6.50 -7.56
N TRP A 136 -4.31 -5.95 -8.75
CA TRP A 136 -3.77 -6.73 -9.86
C TRP A 136 -2.40 -7.32 -9.53
N ALA A 137 -1.53 -6.55 -8.86
CA ALA A 137 -0.24 -7.04 -8.39
C ALA A 137 -0.40 -8.17 -7.35
N MET A 138 -1.32 -8.02 -6.40
CA MET A 138 -1.59 -9.04 -5.38
C MET A 138 -2.19 -10.33 -5.96
N ILE A 139 -3.10 -10.22 -6.95
CA ILE A 139 -3.68 -11.40 -7.63
C ILE A 139 -2.61 -12.14 -8.43
N ALA A 140 -1.73 -11.42 -9.13
CA ALA A 140 -0.71 -12.00 -9.97
C ALA A 140 0.44 -12.63 -9.17
N ASN A 141 0.68 -12.16 -7.92
CA ASN A 141 1.84 -12.56 -7.13
C ASN A 141 1.44 -13.23 -5.80
N PRO A 142 1.49 -14.56 -5.70
CA PRO A 142 1.17 -15.28 -4.45
C PRO A 142 2.17 -15.02 -3.32
N TYR A 143 3.33 -14.40 -3.62
CA TYR A 143 4.37 -14.03 -2.67
C TYR A 143 4.30 -12.58 -2.20
N PHE A 144 3.23 -11.84 -2.53
CA PHE A 144 3.05 -10.43 -2.19
C PHE A 144 2.78 -10.24 -0.69
N GLU A 145 3.80 -10.46 0.13
CA GLU A 145 3.76 -10.28 1.59
C GLU A 145 4.16 -8.85 1.99
N PRO A 146 3.79 -8.38 3.19
CA PRO A 146 4.19 -7.07 3.68
C PRO A 146 5.70 -6.90 3.93
N THR A 147 6.44 -8.01 4.15
CA THR A 147 7.88 -7.98 4.44
C THR A 147 8.68 -8.63 3.33
N VAL A 148 9.88 -8.11 3.09
CA VAL A 148 10.82 -8.65 2.10
C VAL A 148 11.53 -9.88 2.66
N ARG A 149 11.32 -11.01 2.01
CA ARG A 149 12.01 -12.27 2.25
C ARG A 149 11.96 -13.19 1.04
N ILE A 150 12.93 -14.08 0.89
CA ILE A 150 12.80 -15.19 -0.05
C ILE A 150 12.00 -16.30 0.64
N GLN A 151 10.84 -16.62 0.09
CA GLN A 151 9.87 -17.57 0.66
C GLN A 151 10.23 -19.02 0.28
N ARG A 152 11.41 -19.50 0.75
CA ARG A 152 11.91 -20.86 0.42
C ARG A 152 10.95 -21.95 0.90
N ASP A 153 10.23 -21.68 1.98
CA ASP A 153 9.16 -22.52 2.54
C ASP A 153 7.97 -22.71 1.59
N ARG A 154 7.86 -21.86 0.54
CA ARG A 154 6.79 -21.89 -0.45
C ARG A 154 7.31 -22.03 -1.89
N ASN A 155 8.56 -22.50 -2.06
CA ASN A 155 9.20 -22.62 -3.36
C ASN A 155 9.09 -21.34 -4.19
N HIS A 156 9.58 -20.21 -3.65
CA HIS A 156 9.48 -18.89 -4.27
C HIS A 156 10.12 -18.87 -5.66
N TRP A 157 9.34 -18.50 -6.68
CA TRP A 157 9.80 -18.29 -8.05
C TRP A 157 9.45 -16.90 -8.57
N VAL A 158 10.10 -16.48 -9.65
CA VAL A 158 9.92 -15.16 -10.25
C VAL A 158 8.55 -15.04 -10.92
N ILE A 159 7.76 -14.05 -10.53
CA ILE A 159 6.48 -13.75 -11.16
C ILE A 159 6.71 -12.85 -12.38
N THR A 160 6.21 -13.30 -13.53
CA THR A 160 6.38 -12.62 -14.83
C THR A 160 5.04 -12.31 -15.50
N THR A 161 3.93 -12.44 -14.76
CA THR A 161 2.56 -12.28 -15.29
C THR A 161 1.92 -10.98 -14.79
N GLY A 162 0.78 -10.63 -15.37
CA GLY A 162 0.04 -9.43 -14.95
C GLY A 162 0.87 -8.16 -15.09
N PRO A 163 0.85 -7.24 -14.09
CA PRO A 163 1.58 -5.99 -14.15
C PRO A 163 3.10 -6.17 -14.07
N TYR A 164 3.57 -7.34 -13.62
CA TYR A 164 4.99 -7.71 -13.59
C TYR A 164 5.61 -7.92 -14.98
N LYS A 165 4.80 -7.93 -16.05
CA LYS A 165 5.29 -7.85 -17.43
C LYS A 165 5.81 -6.47 -17.82
N ILE A 166 5.39 -5.43 -17.10
CA ILE A 166 5.65 -4.02 -17.45
C ILE A 166 6.69 -3.41 -16.52
N ILE A 167 6.50 -3.61 -15.21
CA ILE A 167 7.38 -3.09 -14.14
C ILE A 167 7.58 -4.16 -13.07
N ARG A 168 8.73 -4.10 -12.37
CA ARG A 168 9.10 -5.12 -11.38
C ARG A 168 8.37 -4.98 -10.05
N HIS A 169 7.98 -3.75 -9.65
CA HIS A 169 7.37 -3.47 -8.35
C HIS A 169 6.05 -2.71 -8.45
N PRO A 170 5.03 -3.27 -9.12
CA PRO A 170 3.76 -2.59 -9.37
C PRO A 170 2.99 -2.24 -8.08
N GLY A 171 3.12 -3.04 -7.05
CA GLY A 171 2.50 -2.76 -5.75
C GLY A 171 3.05 -1.51 -5.08
N TYR A 172 4.35 -1.24 -5.21
CA TYR A 172 4.96 -0.01 -4.68
C TYR A 172 4.55 1.23 -5.45
N LEU A 173 4.48 1.15 -6.77
CA LEU A 173 3.91 2.23 -7.57
C LEU A 173 2.47 2.53 -7.16
N GLY A 174 1.66 1.48 -6.98
CA GLY A 174 0.30 1.64 -6.46
C GLY A 174 0.27 2.35 -5.11
N GLY A 175 1.11 1.94 -4.15
CA GLY A 175 1.21 2.60 -2.85
C GLY A 175 1.61 4.08 -2.92
N ILE A 176 2.52 4.43 -3.83
CA ILE A 176 2.91 5.82 -4.09
C ILE A 176 1.71 6.62 -4.61
N LEU A 177 1.02 6.12 -5.64
CA LEU A 177 -0.15 6.79 -6.22
C LEU A 177 -1.27 6.96 -5.17
N TRP A 178 -1.49 5.95 -4.33
CA TRP A 178 -2.45 6.04 -3.22
C TRP A 178 -2.09 7.18 -2.28
N THR A 179 -0.85 7.21 -1.79
CA THR A 179 -0.40 8.21 -0.82
C THR A 179 -0.44 9.62 -1.38
N LEU A 180 -0.12 9.81 -2.68
CA LEU A 180 -0.23 11.09 -3.37
C LEU A 180 -1.69 11.52 -3.62
N SER A 181 -2.64 10.58 -3.68
CA SER A 181 -4.05 10.91 -3.85
C SER A 181 -4.66 11.59 -2.61
N ILE A 182 -4.19 11.26 -1.41
CA ILE A 182 -4.73 11.75 -0.14
C ILE A 182 -4.66 13.29 -0.03
N PRO A 183 -3.51 13.95 -0.21
CA PRO A 183 -3.41 15.41 -0.20
C PRO A 183 -4.36 16.09 -1.20
N LEU A 184 -4.49 15.53 -2.40
CA LEU A 184 -5.36 16.06 -3.45
C LEU A 184 -6.84 15.96 -3.07
N ILE A 185 -7.27 14.82 -2.54
CA ILE A 185 -8.66 14.59 -2.13
C ILE A 185 -9.00 15.49 -0.94
N ILE A 186 -8.17 15.51 0.10
CA ILE A 186 -8.39 16.31 1.30
C ILE A 186 -8.26 17.81 1.01
N GLY A 187 -7.36 18.20 0.11
CA GLY A 187 -7.11 19.60 -0.27
C GLY A 187 -5.94 20.24 0.46
N SER A 188 -5.01 19.44 0.98
CA SER A 188 -3.85 19.90 1.74
C SER A 188 -2.59 19.92 0.86
N LEU A 189 -1.97 21.08 0.71
CA LEU A 189 -0.68 21.20 0.03
C LEU A 189 0.46 20.69 0.94
N PHE A 190 0.40 20.99 2.24
CA PHE A 190 1.45 20.59 3.18
C PHE A 190 1.54 19.06 3.40
N ALA A 191 0.44 18.34 3.21
CA ALA A 191 0.45 16.88 3.28
C ALA A 191 1.27 16.21 2.16
N PHE A 192 1.66 16.94 1.10
CA PHE A 192 2.63 16.45 0.13
C PHE A 192 4.03 16.29 0.71
N ILE A 193 4.39 17.00 1.79
CA ILE A 193 5.71 16.83 2.44
C ILE A 193 5.86 15.40 3.00
N PRO A 194 4.98 14.90 3.88
CA PRO A 194 5.07 13.51 4.32
C PRO A 194 4.76 12.50 3.21
N ALA A 195 3.96 12.85 2.19
CA ALA A 195 3.77 11.99 1.03
C ALA A 195 5.06 11.82 0.21
N ALA A 196 5.87 12.88 0.08
CA ALA A 196 7.20 12.81 -0.54
C ALA A 196 8.17 11.96 0.31
N ALA A 197 8.12 12.06 1.64
CA ALA A 197 8.89 11.18 2.53
C ALA A 197 8.51 9.70 2.33
N TYR A 198 7.21 9.39 2.24
CA TYR A 198 6.74 8.05 1.89
C TYR A 198 7.30 7.56 0.55
N LEU A 199 7.26 8.42 -0.48
CA LEU A 199 7.82 8.10 -1.80
C LEU A 199 9.30 7.75 -1.69
N LEU A 200 10.10 8.56 -1.00
CA LEU A 200 11.53 8.31 -0.80
C LEU A 200 11.80 6.98 -0.07
N LEU A 201 11.08 6.73 1.02
CA LEU A 201 11.19 5.45 1.77
C LEU A 201 10.83 4.26 0.87
N THR A 202 9.80 4.40 0.05
CA THR A 202 9.38 3.35 -0.88
C THR A 202 10.40 3.12 -2.00
N VAL A 203 11.03 4.17 -2.54
CA VAL A 203 12.12 4.06 -3.53
C VAL A 203 13.33 3.34 -2.92
N ILE A 204 13.73 3.71 -1.70
CA ILE A 204 14.81 3.02 -0.98
C ILE A 204 14.46 1.53 -0.80
N ARG A 205 13.27 1.24 -0.32
CA ARG A 205 12.78 -0.12 -0.12
C ARG A 205 12.79 -0.92 -1.41
N THR A 206 12.29 -0.32 -2.50
CA THR A 206 12.30 -0.94 -3.83
C THR A 206 13.71 -1.31 -4.27
N SER A 207 14.71 -0.42 -4.06
CA SER A 207 16.10 -0.67 -4.43
C SER A 207 16.71 -1.83 -3.63
N LEU A 208 16.44 -1.89 -2.33
CA LEU A 208 16.96 -2.94 -1.45
C LEU A 208 16.29 -4.29 -1.71
N GLU A 209 14.98 -4.31 -1.96
CA GLU A 209 14.26 -5.53 -2.34
C GLU A 209 14.71 -6.04 -3.70
N ASP A 210 14.82 -5.16 -4.71
CA ASP A 210 15.29 -5.52 -6.04
C ASP A 210 16.70 -6.15 -5.97
N LYS A 211 17.60 -5.58 -5.14
CA LYS A 211 18.92 -6.17 -4.88
C LYS A 211 18.80 -7.55 -4.23
N THR A 212 18.00 -7.69 -3.18
CA THR A 212 17.79 -8.99 -2.50
C THR A 212 17.28 -10.06 -3.47
N LEU A 213 16.35 -9.69 -4.35
CA LEU A 213 15.80 -10.61 -5.36
C LEU A 213 16.86 -10.99 -6.40
N HIS A 214 17.72 -10.05 -6.83
CA HIS A 214 18.84 -10.33 -7.72
C HIS A 214 19.85 -11.31 -7.11
N ASP A 215 20.15 -11.14 -5.83
CA ASP A 215 21.19 -11.91 -5.15
C ASP A 215 20.72 -13.32 -4.75
N GLU A 216 19.39 -13.49 -4.47
CA GLU A 216 18.93 -14.69 -3.78
C GLU A 216 17.78 -15.44 -4.49
N LEU A 217 17.12 -14.85 -5.51
CA LEU A 217 16.01 -15.50 -6.22
C LEU A 217 16.46 -15.97 -7.60
N ASN A 218 16.50 -17.28 -7.78
CA ASN A 218 16.89 -17.88 -9.05
C ASN A 218 16.00 -17.39 -10.22
N GLY A 219 16.64 -16.98 -11.33
CA GLY A 219 15.96 -16.49 -12.53
C GLY A 219 15.54 -15.01 -12.48
N TYR A 220 15.74 -14.31 -11.33
CA TYR A 220 15.35 -12.90 -11.25
C TYR A 220 16.21 -11.99 -12.14
N SER A 221 17.50 -12.28 -12.28
CA SER A 221 18.41 -11.52 -13.13
C SER A 221 18.01 -11.58 -14.62
N GLU A 222 17.57 -12.74 -15.12
CA GLU A 222 17.05 -12.91 -16.48
C GLU A 222 15.72 -12.17 -16.68
N TYR A 223 14.84 -12.20 -15.67
CA TYR A 223 13.62 -11.44 -15.67
C TYR A 223 13.90 -9.93 -15.72
N ALA A 224 14.82 -9.43 -14.90
CA ALA A 224 15.17 -8.01 -14.83
C ALA A 224 15.81 -7.48 -16.15
N LYS A 225 16.49 -8.34 -16.93
CA LYS A 225 16.98 -8.00 -18.28
C LYS A 225 15.81 -7.74 -19.25
N ARG A 226 14.69 -8.48 -19.11
CA ARG A 226 13.48 -8.33 -19.93
C ARG A 226 12.61 -7.18 -19.46
N VAL A 227 12.37 -7.09 -18.14
CA VAL A 227 11.55 -6.04 -17.51
C VAL A 227 12.49 -5.06 -16.80
N ARG A 228 12.97 -4.06 -17.54
CA ARG A 228 14.06 -3.16 -17.10
C ARG A 228 13.63 -2.18 -15.99
N TYR A 229 12.35 -1.83 -15.95
CA TYR A 229 11.86 -0.75 -15.09
C TYR A 229 11.40 -1.30 -13.73
N ARG A 230 11.79 -0.62 -12.65
CA ARG A 230 11.38 -0.96 -11.28
C ARG A 230 9.97 -0.44 -10.98
N LEU A 231 9.75 0.86 -11.19
CA LEU A 231 8.46 1.52 -10.87
C LEU A 231 7.84 2.20 -12.09
N LEU A 232 8.57 3.06 -12.79
CA LEU A 232 8.05 3.86 -13.89
C LEU A 232 8.73 3.48 -15.21
N PRO A 233 7.94 3.09 -16.23
CA PRO A 233 8.48 2.83 -17.56
C PRO A 233 9.25 4.03 -18.10
N ARG A 234 10.43 3.78 -18.65
CA ARG A 234 11.36 4.77 -19.23
C ARG A 234 12.04 5.72 -18.24
N LEU A 235 11.73 5.66 -16.93
CA LEU A 235 12.33 6.54 -15.94
C LEU A 235 13.25 5.75 -14.98
N TRP A 236 12.77 4.68 -14.39
CA TRP A 236 13.52 3.88 -13.39
C TRP A 236 12.99 2.45 -13.19
#